data_7604a5a3ec7ac8be088acad2b7fcf2b7
#
_entry.id   7604a5a3ec7ac8be088acad2b7fcf2b7
#
_cell.length_a   1.000
_cell.length_b   1.000
_cell.length_c   1.000
_cell.angle_alpha   90.00
_cell.angle_beta   90.00
_cell.angle_gamma   90.00
#
_symmetry.space_group_name_H-M   'P 1'
#
loop_
_entity.id
_entity.type
_entity.pdbx_description
1 polymer ?
#
loop_
_entity_poly.entity_id
_entity_poly.type
_entity_poly.pdbx_seq_one_letter_code
_entity_poly.pdbx_strand_id
1 'polypeptide(L)'
;MAKVNEQFLKLPGNYLFAEVAKQVAAFKAAHPQQRVISLGIGDVTRPLCPAVIDALHRATDDMGQHEKFRGYGPERGYSFLREAIIANDYVPRGIALEADEVFVNDGAKSDTGNFQELFARENSVAVTDPVYPVYIDSNAMSGRTGVFANGKWTEVTYLPCTMENDFVPQLPTKKVDLIYLCYPNNPTGTVLSKRELQRWVEYAQQHDAIILYDAAYQAYIRNAEIPRSIYEIPGAKNVAVEFRSYSKTAGFTGVRCGYTIVPKEVSVVDRDGKRVSLNALWDRRQCTKFNGTSYISQCAAAAIYTEAGKKQVQETIDYYMENATRMRQTLQTLGYTVFGGEHAPYLWVKTPDGIDSWTFFHRLLEGAALVCTPGVGFGPSGEGYIRFTAFGDREDCIEAMERMTVWTK
;
A
#
# COMPACT_ATOMS: atom_id res chain seq x y z
N MET A 1 37.50 -11.73 3.70
CA MET A 1 36.31 -11.50 2.86
C MET A 1 35.16 -11.03 3.73
N ALA A 2 34.42 -10.03 3.28
CA ALA A 2 33.17 -9.63 3.93
C ALA A 2 32.15 -10.77 3.86
N LYS A 3 31.31 -10.88 4.90
CA LYS A 3 30.25 -11.88 4.96
C LYS A 3 28.92 -11.24 4.55
N VAL A 4 28.09 -11.99 3.82
CA VAL A 4 26.73 -11.56 3.45
C VAL A 4 25.81 -11.63 4.67
N ASN A 5 24.77 -10.78 4.70
CA ASN A 5 23.65 -10.98 5.59
C ASN A 5 22.81 -12.16 5.07
N GLU A 6 22.91 -13.30 5.72
CA GLU A 6 22.29 -14.56 5.30
C GLU A 6 20.75 -14.50 5.25
N GLN A 7 20.13 -13.52 5.91
CA GLN A 7 18.68 -13.37 5.86
C GLN A 7 18.19 -13.04 4.45
N PHE A 8 18.99 -12.32 3.65
CA PHE A 8 18.68 -12.04 2.25
C PHE A 8 18.69 -13.29 1.37
N LEU A 9 19.48 -14.31 1.74
CA LEU A 9 19.54 -15.58 1.01
C LEU A 9 18.33 -16.48 1.26
N LYS A 10 17.51 -16.18 2.26
CA LYS A 10 16.30 -16.92 2.58
C LYS A 10 15.09 -16.49 1.75
N LEU A 11 15.15 -15.33 1.11
CA LEU A 11 14.05 -14.84 0.29
C LEU A 11 13.80 -15.81 -0.87
N PRO A 12 12.53 -16.14 -1.18
CA PRO A 12 12.18 -16.90 -2.38
C PRO A 12 12.77 -16.22 -3.62
N GLY A 13 13.37 -17.03 -4.53
CA GLY A 13 14.07 -16.50 -5.69
C GLY A 13 13.22 -15.71 -6.69
N ASN A 14 11.90 -15.86 -6.63
CA ASN A 14 10.96 -15.20 -7.54
C ASN A 14 10.03 -14.26 -6.78
N TYR A 15 10.26 -12.95 -6.94
CA TYR A 15 9.27 -11.96 -6.54
C TYR A 15 8.07 -12.03 -7.48
N LEU A 16 6.85 -12.14 -6.93
CA LEU A 16 5.59 -12.33 -7.65
C LEU A 16 5.49 -11.51 -8.95
N PHE A 17 5.70 -10.20 -8.86
CA PHE A 17 5.54 -9.31 -10.02
C PHE A 17 6.63 -9.50 -11.08
N ALA A 18 7.82 -9.98 -10.70
CA ALA A 18 8.87 -10.30 -11.65
C ALA A 18 8.53 -11.59 -12.45
N GLU A 19 7.94 -12.58 -11.78
CA GLU A 19 7.50 -13.81 -12.48
C GLU A 19 6.34 -13.52 -13.44
N VAL A 20 5.33 -12.73 -13.01
CA VAL A 20 4.25 -12.28 -13.89
C VAL A 20 4.83 -11.54 -15.11
N ALA A 21 5.77 -10.61 -14.92
CA ALA A 21 6.40 -9.86 -16.00
C ALA A 21 7.14 -10.78 -16.99
N LYS A 22 7.84 -11.80 -16.48
CA LYS A 22 8.54 -12.81 -17.30
C LYS A 22 7.57 -13.60 -18.17
N GLN A 23 6.46 -14.09 -17.58
CA GLN A 23 5.43 -14.84 -18.31
C GLN A 23 4.78 -13.97 -19.41
N VAL A 24 4.44 -12.73 -19.10
CA VAL A 24 3.89 -11.77 -20.05
C VAL A 24 4.87 -11.47 -21.19
N ALA A 25 6.16 -11.30 -20.88
CA ALA A 25 7.19 -11.08 -21.91
C ALA A 25 7.33 -12.29 -22.86
N ALA A 26 7.31 -13.51 -22.31
CA ALA A 26 7.34 -14.74 -23.11
C ALA A 26 6.10 -14.85 -24.03
N PHE A 27 4.91 -14.54 -23.50
CA PHE A 27 3.67 -14.55 -24.29
C PHE A 27 3.72 -13.52 -25.44
N LYS A 28 4.14 -12.29 -25.16
CA LYS A 28 4.27 -11.22 -26.18
C LYS A 28 5.26 -11.60 -27.28
N ALA A 29 6.36 -12.27 -26.92
CA ALA A 29 7.35 -12.74 -27.90
C ALA A 29 6.79 -13.84 -28.81
N ALA A 30 5.95 -14.74 -28.27
CA ALA A 30 5.28 -15.79 -29.03
C ALA A 30 4.10 -15.27 -29.87
N HIS A 31 3.46 -14.18 -29.46
CA HIS A 31 2.25 -13.63 -30.08
C HIS A 31 2.41 -12.12 -30.40
N PRO A 32 3.34 -11.71 -31.26
CA PRO A 32 3.70 -10.29 -31.47
C PRO A 32 2.58 -9.43 -32.05
N GLN A 33 1.55 -10.04 -32.65
CA GLN A 33 0.39 -9.34 -33.21
C GLN A 33 -0.78 -9.20 -32.19
N GLN A 34 -0.70 -9.87 -31.05
CA GLN A 34 -1.79 -9.88 -30.07
C GLN A 34 -1.58 -8.77 -29.03
N ARG A 35 -2.52 -7.83 -28.97
CA ARG A 35 -2.51 -6.78 -27.94
C ARG A 35 -2.83 -7.38 -26.57
N VAL A 36 -1.89 -7.28 -25.65
CA VAL A 36 -2.04 -7.71 -24.25
C VAL A 36 -2.51 -6.53 -23.40
N ILE A 37 -3.62 -6.69 -22.69
CA ILE A 37 -4.10 -5.72 -21.71
C ILE A 37 -3.66 -6.16 -20.31
N SER A 38 -2.93 -5.27 -19.62
CA SER A 38 -2.41 -5.56 -18.28
C SER A 38 -3.28 -4.92 -17.19
N LEU A 39 -3.99 -5.75 -16.45
CA LEU A 39 -4.77 -5.38 -15.27
C LEU A 39 -4.19 -6.00 -13.98
N GLY A 40 -2.95 -6.48 -14.02
CA GLY A 40 -2.29 -7.12 -12.88
C GLY A 40 -1.49 -6.15 -12.01
N ILE A 41 -0.78 -5.19 -12.62
CA ILE A 41 0.10 -4.27 -11.88
C ILE A 41 -0.73 -3.11 -11.36
N GLY A 42 -0.65 -2.85 -10.05
CA GLY A 42 -1.32 -1.72 -9.41
C GLY A 42 -0.60 -0.39 -9.64
N ASP A 43 -0.24 -0.08 -10.88
CA ASP A 43 0.31 1.23 -11.26
C ASP A 43 -0.78 2.11 -11.88
N VAL A 44 -0.66 3.42 -11.66
CA VAL A 44 -1.58 4.42 -12.19
C VAL A 44 -1.23 4.75 -13.63
N THR A 45 -2.25 5.01 -14.46
CA THR A 45 -2.07 5.30 -15.91
C THR A 45 -2.38 6.75 -16.28
N ARG A 46 -3.19 7.44 -15.47
CA ARG A 46 -3.51 8.84 -15.71
C ARG A 46 -2.30 9.75 -15.52
N PRO A 47 -2.06 10.72 -16.41
CA PRO A 47 -1.02 11.71 -16.23
C PRO A 47 -1.25 12.52 -14.94
N LEU A 48 -0.18 13.13 -14.44
CA LEU A 48 -0.25 14.08 -13.32
C LEU A 48 -1.21 15.23 -13.66
N CYS A 49 -1.97 15.67 -12.69
CA CYS A 49 -2.93 16.76 -12.90
C CYS A 49 -2.22 18.10 -13.13
N PRO A 50 -2.88 19.06 -13.84
CA PRO A 50 -2.28 20.35 -14.18
C PRO A 50 -1.69 21.12 -13.00
N ALA A 51 -2.38 21.15 -11.84
CA ALA A 51 -1.87 21.83 -10.65
C ALA A 51 -0.53 21.28 -10.17
N VAL A 52 -0.34 19.96 -10.28
CA VAL A 52 0.93 19.29 -9.94
C VAL A 52 2.02 19.63 -10.97
N ILE A 53 1.71 19.59 -12.26
CA ILE A 53 2.65 19.94 -13.34
C ILE A 53 3.13 21.38 -13.19
N ASP A 54 2.20 22.32 -12.96
CA ASP A 54 2.55 23.72 -12.75
C ASP A 54 3.45 23.93 -11.52
N ALA A 55 3.22 23.17 -10.46
CA ALA A 55 4.05 23.23 -9.26
C ALA A 55 5.45 22.68 -9.50
N LEU A 56 5.58 21.59 -10.28
CA LEU A 56 6.87 21.02 -10.69
C LEU A 56 7.67 22.03 -11.51
N HIS A 57 7.05 22.68 -12.50
CA HIS A 57 7.70 23.71 -13.32
C HIS A 57 8.21 24.86 -12.45
N ARG A 58 7.33 25.45 -11.61
CA ARG A 58 7.73 26.55 -10.73
C ARG A 58 8.86 26.16 -9.77
N ALA A 59 8.79 24.97 -9.18
CA ALA A 59 9.81 24.52 -8.27
C ALA A 59 11.16 24.28 -8.97
N THR A 60 11.13 23.83 -10.23
CA THR A 60 12.34 23.68 -11.06
C THR A 60 12.93 25.04 -11.42
N ASP A 61 12.10 26.01 -11.80
CA ASP A 61 12.53 27.39 -12.12
C ASP A 61 13.12 28.06 -10.87
N ASP A 62 12.56 27.85 -9.68
CA ASP A 62 13.09 28.33 -8.41
C ASP A 62 14.49 27.79 -8.13
N MET A 63 14.75 26.51 -8.44
CA MET A 63 16.07 25.90 -8.27
C MET A 63 17.15 26.52 -9.21
N GLY A 64 16.74 27.15 -10.29
CA GLY A 64 17.62 27.88 -11.23
C GLY A 64 17.95 29.32 -10.78
N GLN A 65 17.33 29.84 -9.72
CA GLN A 65 17.50 31.20 -9.23
C GLN A 65 18.32 31.19 -7.94
N HIS A 66 19.39 32.00 -7.89
CA HIS A 66 20.31 32.04 -6.75
C HIS A 66 19.59 32.28 -5.40
N GLU A 67 18.60 33.18 -5.39
CA GLU A 67 17.87 33.57 -4.17
C GLU A 67 16.85 32.52 -3.71
N LYS A 68 16.46 31.62 -4.62
CA LYS A 68 15.43 30.59 -4.37
C LYS A 68 16.00 29.18 -4.33
N PHE A 69 17.24 29.01 -4.70
CA PHE A 69 17.92 27.71 -4.69
C PHE A 69 17.78 27.06 -3.32
N ARG A 70 17.51 25.76 -3.32
CA ARG A 70 17.40 24.93 -2.11
C ARG A 70 18.47 23.86 -2.12
N GLY A 71 19.34 23.88 -1.11
CA GLY A 71 20.25 22.77 -0.81
C GLY A 71 19.53 21.64 -0.08
N TYR A 72 20.22 20.96 0.82
CA TYR A 72 19.60 19.97 1.69
C TYR A 72 18.44 20.58 2.47
N GLY A 73 17.25 19.98 2.34
CA GLY A 73 16.07 20.37 3.10
C GLY A 73 16.06 19.77 4.51
N PRO A 74 15.04 20.12 5.32
CA PRO A 74 14.79 19.45 6.60
C PRO A 74 14.52 17.95 6.37
N GLU A 75 15.10 17.08 7.17
CA GLU A 75 14.98 15.62 7.05
C GLU A 75 13.53 15.14 7.21
N ARG A 76 12.72 15.84 8.02
CA ARG A 76 11.27 15.58 8.19
C ARG A 76 10.41 16.10 7.03
N GLY A 77 11.00 16.86 6.09
CA GLY A 77 10.30 17.57 5.03
C GLY A 77 10.00 19.03 5.37
N TYR A 78 9.70 19.82 4.35
CA TYR A 78 9.42 21.26 4.49
C TYR A 78 8.12 21.51 5.26
N SER A 79 8.10 22.59 6.05
CA SER A 79 6.93 22.97 6.86
C SER A 79 5.69 23.19 6.03
N PHE A 80 5.81 23.82 4.85
CA PHE A 80 4.66 24.09 3.98
C PHE A 80 3.87 22.83 3.61
N LEU A 81 4.58 21.69 3.41
CA LEU A 81 3.91 20.41 3.09
C LEU A 81 3.37 19.74 4.34
N ARG A 82 4.15 19.70 5.44
CA ARG A 82 3.70 19.09 6.71
C ARG A 82 2.46 19.78 7.27
N GLU A 83 2.41 21.11 7.23
CA GLU A 83 1.25 21.90 7.61
C GLU A 83 0.05 21.67 6.70
N ALA A 84 0.28 21.59 5.37
CA ALA A 84 -0.79 21.27 4.42
C ALA A 84 -1.37 19.86 4.65
N ILE A 85 -0.53 18.86 4.95
CA ILE A 85 -0.96 17.51 5.32
C ILE A 85 -1.87 17.56 6.56
N ILE A 86 -1.42 18.19 7.64
CA ILE A 86 -2.19 18.28 8.89
C ILE A 86 -3.54 18.96 8.64
N ALA A 87 -3.51 20.11 7.99
CA ALA A 87 -4.71 20.93 7.76
C ALA A 87 -5.76 20.25 6.87
N ASN A 88 -5.33 19.38 5.93
CA ASN A 88 -6.26 18.78 4.96
C ASN A 88 -6.59 17.32 5.23
N ASP A 89 -5.65 16.54 5.76
CA ASP A 89 -5.86 15.10 5.93
C ASP A 89 -6.30 14.74 7.37
N TYR A 90 -5.99 15.56 8.37
CA TYR A 90 -6.23 15.22 9.79
C TYR A 90 -7.19 16.17 10.50
N VAL A 91 -7.00 17.48 10.42
CA VAL A 91 -7.88 18.47 11.09
C VAL A 91 -9.36 18.29 10.74
N PRO A 92 -9.78 18.07 9.47
CA PRO A 92 -11.18 17.86 9.14
C PRO A 92 -11.80 16.59 9.74
N ARG A 93 -10.96 15.68 10.28
CA ARG A 93 -11.38 14.44 10.96
C ARG A 93 -11.32 14.54 12.47
N GLY A 94 -11.05 15.74 13.00
CA GLY A 94 -10.89 15.95 14.44
C GLY A 94 -9.59 15.40 15.02
N ILE A 95 -8.59 15.09 14.18
CA ILE A 95 -7.31 14.54 14.62
C ILE A 95 -6.32 15.70 14.80
N ALA A 96 -5.83 15.86 16.04
CA ALA A 96 -4.77 16.81 16.35
C ALA A 96 -3.40 16.16 16.15
N LEU A 97 -2.57 16.76 15.31
CA LEU A 97 -1.16 16.40 15.10
C LEU A 97 -0.28 17.64 15.17
N GLU A 98 0.94 17.43 15.65
CA GLU A 98 1.99 18.44 15.59
C GLU A 98 2.88 18.22 14.35
N ALA A 99 3.50 19.29 13.84
CA ALA A 99 4.29 19.20 12.62
C ALA A 99 5.48 18.24 12.73
N ASP A 100 6.02 18.01 13.92
CA ASP A 100 7.12 17.10 14.17
C ASP A 100 6.69 15.62 14.34
N GLU A 101 5.40 15.33 14.19
CA GLU A 101 4.87 13.96 14.06
C GLU A 101 4.75 13.53 12.59
N VAL A 102 4.96 14.46 11.63
CA VAL A 102 4.85 14.23 10.19
C VAL A 102 6.24 14.13 9.57
N PHE A 103 6.53 13.00 8.91
CA PHE A 103 7.78 12.73 8.22
C PHE A 103 7.51 12.51 6.73
N VAL A 104 7.92 13.45 5.89
CA VAL A 104 7.80 13.35 4.43
C VAL A 104 8.86 12.40 3.89
N ASN A 105 8.46 11.50 2.99
CA ASN A 105 9.30 10.46 2.44
C ASN A 105 9.17 10.35 0.91
N ASP A 106 9.94 9.44 0.29
CA ASP A 106 9.93 9.15 -1.14
C ASP A 106 8.88 8.11 -1.56
N GLY A 107 7.89 7.90 -0.73
CA GLY A 107 6.79 6.96 -0.91
C GLY A 107 6.70 5.93 0.22
N ALA A 108 5.48 5.51 0.57
CA ALA A 108 5.21 4.64 1.71
C ALA A 108 6.02 3.33 1.69
N LYS A 109 6.36 2.80 0.51
CA LYS A 109 7.09 1.53 0.39
C LYS A 109 8.46 1.57 1.06
N SER A 110 9.22 2.65 0.91
CA SER A 110 10.53 2.80 1.54
C SER A 110 10.39 2.88 3.06
N ASP A 111 9.45 3.67 3.55
CA ASP A 111 9.25 3.81 4.99
C ASP A 111 8.70 2.52 5.64
N THR A 112 7.74 1.82 5.03
CA THR A 112 7.27 0.53 5.55
C THR A 112 8.39 -0.51 5.62
N GLY A 113 9.33 -0.49 4.68
CA GLY A 113 10.50 -1.36 4.68
C GLY A 113 11.58 -0.93 5.66
N ASN A 114 11.76 0.38 5.86
CA ASN A 114 12.81 0.95 6.71
C ASN A 114 12.38 1.03 8.18
N PHE A 115 11.12 1.29 8.46
CA PHE A 115 10.63 1.54 9.82
C PHE A 115 10.87 0.35 10.75
N GLN A 116 10.79 -0.86 10.22
CA GLN A 116 11.03 -2.09 10.97
C GLN A 116 12.48 -2.25 11.46
N GLU A 117 13.45 -1.44 10.98
CA GLU A 117 14.82 -1.42 11.52
C GLU A 117 14.88 -0.94 12.98
N LEU A 118 13.85 -0.22 13.44
CA LEU A 118 13.75 0.27 14.81
C LEU A 118 13.44 -0.83 15.83
N PHE A 119 13.00 -2.00 15.37
CA PHE A 119 12.54 -3.08 16.23
C PHE A 119 13.58 -4.18 16.35
N ALA A 120 13.69 -4.75 17.54
CA ALA A 120 14.55 -5.89 17.81
C ALA A 120 14.16 -7.11 16.95
N ARG A 121 15.13 -7.97 16.67
CA ARG A 121 14.93 -9.15 15.82
C ARG A 121 13.95 -10.17 16.42
N GLU A 122 13.88 -10.20 17.73
CA GLU A 122 13.07 -11.13 18.52
C GLU A 122 11.57 -10.80 18.48
N ASN A 123 11.19 -9.60 17.98
CA ASN A 123 9.79 -9.22 17.89
C ASN A 123 9.03 -10.13 16.91
N SER A 124 7.91 -10.64 17.38
CA SER A 124 6.97 -11.40 16.58
C SER A 124 6.16 -10.50 15.63
N VAL A 125 5.86 -11.01 14.44
CA VAL A 125 5.17 -10.25 13.39
C VAL A 125 3.87 -10.92 13.00
N ALA A 126 2.79 -10.14 12.92
CA ALA A 126 1.53 -10.54 12.34
C ALA A 126 1.21 -9.72 11.08
N VAL A 127 0.66 -10.40 10.08
CA VAL A 127 0.19 -9.79 8.82
C VAL A 127 -1.18 -10.37 8.46
N THR A 128 -2.01 -9.60 7.79
CA THR A 128 -3.21 -10.16 7.13
C THR A 128 -2.80 -11.12 6.02
N ASP A 129 -3.65 -12.08 5.69
CA ASP A 129 -3.41 -13.05 4.61
C ASP A 129 -4.69 -13.19 3.79
N PRO A 130 -4.74 -12.72 2.53
CA PRO A 130 -3.61 -12.21 1.74
C PRO A 130 -3.13 -10.80 2.14
N VAL A 131 -1.88 -10.47 1.75
CA VAL A 131 -1.23 -9.20 2.12
C VAL A 131 -0.26 -8.71 1.03
N TYR A 132 0.06 -7.43 1.05
CA TYR A 132 1.13 -6.89 0.22
C TYR A 132 2.50 -7.48 0.64
N PRO A 133 3.24 -8.17 -0.26
CA PRO A 133 4.40 -8.99 0.12
C PRO A 133 5.53 -8.23 0.82
N VAL A 134 5.65 -6.92 0.59
CA VAL A 134 6.74 -6.09 1.13
C VAL A 134 6.83 -6.13 2.66
N TYR A 135 5.71 -6.26 3.37
CA TYR A 135 5.73 -6.32 4.83
C TYR A 135 6.41 -7.60 5.33
N ILE A 136 6.16 -8.72 4.67
CA ILE A 136 6.81 -10.00 5.00
C ILE A 136 8.27 -9.97 4.57
N ASP A 137 8.57 -9.59 3.33
CA ASP A 137 9.91 -9.60 2.76
C ASP A 137 10.88 -8.70 3.55
N SER A 138 10.44 -7.50 3.95
CA SER A 138 11.27 -6.60 4.77
C SER A 138 11.58 -7.18 6.16
N ASN A 139 10.63 -7.90 6.77
CA ASN A 139 10.86 -8.60 8.02
C ASN A 139 11.72 -9.85 7.84
N ALA A 140 11.65 -10.53 6.68
CA ALA A 140 12.54 -11.63 6.35
C ALA A 140 13.99 -11.14 6.22
N MET A 141 14.21 -10.02 5.53
CA MET A 141 15.54 -9.37 5.43
C MET A 141 16.13 -9.02 6.80
N SER A 142 15.28 -8.74 7.79
CA SER A 142 15.67 -8.44 9.17
C SER A 142 15.74 -9.67 10.08
N GLY A 143 15.38 -10.85 9.56
CA GLY A 143 15.52 -12.13 10.27
C GLY A 143 14.41 -12.44 11.30
N ARG A 144 13.20 -11.84 11.14
CA ARG A 144 12.04 -12.06 12.04
C ARG A 144 11.09 -13.15 11.57
N THR A 145 11.31 -13.76 10.41
CA THR A 145 10.30 -14.63 9.78
C THR A 145 10.60 -16.12 9.89
N GLY A 146 11.76 -16.48 10.42
CA GLY A 146 12.19 -17.88 10.48
C GLY A 146 12.63 -18.40 9.12
N VAL A 147 12.07 -19.53 8.69
CA VAL A 147 12.38 -20.21 7.44
C VAL A 147 11.14 -20.24 6.53
N PHE A 148 11.35 -20.07 5.23
CA PHE A 148 10.26 -20.24 4.26
C PHE A 148 10.09 -21.74 3.95
N ALA A 149 8.92 -22.30 4.28
CA ALA A 149 8.58 -23.70 4.05
C ALA A 149 7.08 -23.85 3.73
N ASN A 150 6.74 -24.70 2.78
CA ASN A 150 5.35 -24.99 2.40
C ASN A 150 4.53 -23.72 2.08
N GLY A 151 5.15 -22.76 1.38
CA GLY A 151 4.50 -21.52 0.97
C GLY A 151 4.32 -20.47 2.08
N LYS A 152 4.87 -20.71 3.29
CA LYS A 152 4.75 -19.82 4.46
C LYS A 152 6.08 -19.61 5.16
N TRP A 153 6.21 -18.49 5.85
CA TRP A 153 7.29 -18.25 6.81
C TRP A 153 6.88 -18.81 8.18
N THR A 154 7.77 -19.58 8.82
CA THR A 154 7.46 -20.34 10.04
C THR A 154 7.21 -19.49 11.27
N GLU A 155 7.78 -18.27 11.33
CA GLU A 155 7.68 -17.38 12.49
C GLU A 155 6.78 -16.15 12.24
N VAL A 156 6.06 -16.11 11.10
CA VAL A 156 5.06 -15.07 10.82
C VAL A 156 3.68 -15.56 11.25
N THR A 157 2.95 -14.73 11.98
CA THR A 157 1.54 -14.96 12.30
C THR A 157 0.68 -14.45 11.15
N TYR A 158 0.13 -15.37 10.35
CA TYR A 158 -0.82 -15.05 9.29
C TYR A 158 -2.22 -14.93 9.87
N LEU A 159 -2.90 -13.84 9.53
CA LEU A 159 -4.28 -13.53 9.96
C LEU A 159 -5.20 -13.70 8.75
N PRO A 160 -5.86 -14.86 8.58
CA PRO A 160 -6.66 -15.13 7.40
C PRO A 160 -7.76 -14.07 7.20
N CYS A 161 -7.83 -13.52 5.98
CA CYS A 161 -8.88 -12.63 5.50
C CYS A 161 -9.50 -13.29 4.27
N THR A 162 -10.57 -14.02 4.48
CA THR A 162 -11.21 -14.88 3.49
C THR A 162 -12.69 -14.55 3.36
N MET A 163 -13.34 -15.13 2.39
CA MET A 163 -14.79 -14.97 2.17
C MET A 163 -15.61 -15.41 3.40
N GLU A 164 -15.15 -16.44 4.11
CA GLU A 164 -15.83 -17.03 5.27
C GLU A 164 -15.86 -16.11 6.50
N ASN A 165 -14.96 -15.13 6.56
CA ASN A 165 -14.90 -14.14 7.63
C ASN A 165 -15.08 -12.69 7.14
N ASP A 166 -15.69 -12.51 5.96
CA ASP A 166 -15.93 -11.22 5.32
C ASP A 166 -14.63 -10.37 5.18
N PHE A 167 -13.51 -11.03 5.03
CA PHE A 167 -12.16 -10.42 4.99
C PHE A 167 -11.79 -9.62 6.24
N VAL A 168 -12.43 -9.89 7.37
CA VAL A 168 -12.13 -9.29 8.67
C VAL A 168 -11.20 -10.21 9.46
N PRO A 169 -9.93 -9.82 9.69
CA PRO A 169 -8.97 -10.67 10.39
C PRO A 169 -9.36 -10.83 11.86
N GLN A 170 -9.23 -12.07 12.35
CA GLN A 170 -9.37 -12.37 13.78
C GLN A 170 -8.15 -11.88 14.54
N LEU A 171 -8.33 -11.45 15.78
CA LEU A 171 -7.22 -11.15 16.67
C LEU A 171 -6.36 -12.41 16.91
N PRO A 172 -5.03 -12.28 16.95
CA PRO A 172 -4.17 -13.43 17.15
C PRO A 172 -4.36 -14.05 18.54
N THR A 173 -4.30 -15.35 18.61
CA THR A 173 -4.42 -16.10 19.90
C THR A 173 -3.15 -16.07 20.73
N LYS A 174 -2.01 -15.81 20.10
CA LYS A 174 -0.71 -15.59 20.75
C LYS A 174 -0.36 -14.12 20.72
N LYS A 175 0.36 -13.64 21.72
CA LYS A 175 0.91 -12.29 21.71
C LYS A 175 1.76 -12.11 20.46
N VAL A 176 1.57 -10.95 19.79
CA VAL A 176 2.41 -10.46 18.68
C VAL A 176 2.84 -9.04 18.98
N ASP A 177 4.03 -8.66 18.53
CA ASP A 177 4.64 -7.38 18.86
C ASP A 177 4.44 -6.35 17.73
N LEU A 178 4.48 -6.79 16.46
CA LEU A 178 4.33 -5.94 15.28
C LEU A 178 3.14 -6.44 14.45
N ILE A 179 2.20 -5.54 14.15
CA ILE A 179 0.97 -5.86 13.43
C ILE A 179 0.90 -4.99 12.18
N TYR A 180 0.96 -5.58 11.00
CA TYR A 180 0.76 -4.85 9.73
C TYR A 180 -0.70 -4.92 9.32
N LEU A 181 -1.32 -3.76 9.17
CA LEU A 181 -2.68 -3.60 8.66
C LEU A 181 -2.65 -2.64 7.45
N CYS A 182 -3.20 -3.06 6.33
CA CYS A 182 -3.33 -2.24 5.13
C CYS A 182 -4.81 -2.07 4.79
N TYR A 183 -5.34 -0.85 4.93
CA TYR A 183 -6.75 -0.58 4.61
C TYR A 183 -6.94 0.83 4.01
N PRO A 184 -7.68 0.92 2.86
CA PRO A 184 -8.21 -0.21 2.06
C PRO A 184 -7.13 -1.21 1.66
N ASN A 185 -7.48 -2.50 1.68
CA ASN A 185 -6.50 -3.57 1.56
C ASN A 185 -5.99 -3.75 0.12
N ASN A 186 -4.70 -3.95 -0.02
CA ASN A 186 -4.07 -4.56 -1.18
C ASN A 186 -3.65 -5.98 -0.80
N PRO A 187 -4.27 -7.06 -1.37
CA PRO A 187 -4.89 -7.10 -2.71
C PRO A 187 -6.42 -7.05 -2.75
N THR A 188 -7.13 -7.22 -1.66
CA THR A 188 -8.58 -7.55 -1.67
C THR A 188 -9.49 -6.37 -1.96
N GLY A 189 -9.02 -5.12 -1.78
CA GLY A 189 -9.83 -3.92 -1.91
C GLY A 189 -10.86 -3.73 -0.77
N THR A 190 -10.81 -4.55 0.27
CA THR A 190 -11.72 -4.49 1.42
C THR A 190 -11.29 -3.45 2.44
N VAL A 191 -12.17 -3.09 3.36
CA VAL A 191 -11.97 -2.09 4.41
C VAL A 191 -12.37 -2.65 5.77
N LEU A 192 -11.94 -1.99 6.85
CA LEU A 192 -12.42 -2.26 8.20
C LEU A 192 -13.29 -1.09 8.70
N SER A 193 -14.32 -1.43 9.45
CA SER A 193 -15.14 -0.45 10.18
C SER A 193 -14.38 0.14 11.38
N LYS A 194 -14.89 1.25 11.93
CA LYS A 194 -14.38 1.83 13.18
C LYS A 194 -14.34 0.80 14.32
N ARG A 195 -15.38 -0.03 14.45
CA ARG A 195 -15.47 -1.06 15.48
C ARG A 195 -14.38 -2.15 15.32
N GLU A 196 -14.11 -2.56 14.10
CA GLU A 196 -13.07 -3.56 13.83
C GLU A 196 -11.68 -3.01 14.10
N LEU A 197 -11.39 -1.78 13.65
CA LEU A 197 -10.13 -1.11 13.96
C LEU A 197 -9.96 -0.85 15.47
N GLN A 198 -11.04 -0.53 16.19
CA GLN A 198 -10.99 -0.33 17.65
C GLN A 198 -10.50 -1.59 18.36
N ARG A 199 -10.95 -2.78 17.95
CA ARG A 199 -10.48 -4.06 18.51
C ARG A 199 -8.96 -4.25 18.36
N TRP A 200 -8.40 -3.82 17.22
CA TRP A 200 -6.95 -3.87 16.97
C TRP A 200 -6.19 -2.89 17.84
N VAL A 201 -6.70 -1.68 18.01
CA VAL A 201 -6.09 -0.67 18.91
C VAL A 201 -6.11 -1.15 20.36
N GLU A 202 -7.24 -1.69 20.82
CA GLU A 202 -7.37 -2.28 22.17
C GLU A 202 -6.42 -3.47 22.38
N TYR A 203 -6.33 -4.37 21.38
CA TYR A 203 -5.38 -5.47 21.41
C TYR A 203 -3.94 -4.96 21.54
N ALA A 204 -3.56 -3.98 20.72
CA ALA A 204 -2.21 -3.44 20.74
C ALA A 204 -1.88 -2.77 22.09
N GLN A 205 -2.84 -2.04 22.69
CA GLN A 205 -2.69 -1.46 24.03
C GLN A 205 -2.52 -2.52 25.13
N GLN A 206 -3.31 -3.58 25.06
CA GLN A 206 -3.27 -4.68 26.06
C GLN A 206 -1.99 -5.51 26.00
N HIS A 207 -1.36 -5.56 24.84
CA HIS A 207 -0.19 -6.42 24.60
C HIS A 207 1.12 -5.65 24.39
N ASP A 208 1.13 -4.32 24.54
CA ASP A 208 2.26 -3.45 24.19
C ASP A 208 2.76 -3.68 22.73
N ALA A 209 1.84 -3.96 21.81
CA ALA A 209 2.13 -4.16 20.40
C ALA A 209 2.09 -2.84 19.62
N ILE A 210 2.76 -2.80 18.46
CA ILE A 210 2.74 -1.66 17.54
C ILE A 210 2.00 -2.04 16.27
N ILE A 211 1.02 -1.22 15.88
CA ILE A 211 0.32 -1.31 14.61
C ILE A 211 1.06 -0.45 13.57
N LEU A 212 1.48 -1.10 12.49
CA LEU A 212 2.04 -0.48 11.29
C LEU A 212 0.92 -0.41 10.25
N TYR A 213 0.25 0.76 10.20
CA TYR A 213 -0.98 0.95 9.43
C TYR A 213 -0.68 1.60 8.08
N ASP A 214 -0.85 0.85 6.99
CA ASP A 214 -0.70 1.36 5.62
C ASP A 214 -2.05 1.84 5.06
N ALA A 215 -2.17 3.15 4.87
CA ALA A 215 -3.37 3.82 4.38
C ALA A 215 -3.16 4.42 2.96
N ALA A 216 -2.33 3.78 2.12
CA ALA A 216 -2.01 4.27 0.77
C ALA A 216 -3.23 4.45 -0.14
N TYR A 217 -4.34 3.75 0.14
CA TYR A 217 -5.56 3.80 -0.68
C TYR A 217 -6.71 4.57 -0.03
N GLN A 218 -6.50 5.25 1.09
CA GLN A 218 -7.55 5.93 1.85
C GLN A 218 -8.37 6.95 1.03
N ALA A 219 -7.75 7.57 0.02
CA ALA A 219 -8.41 8.55 -0.84
C ALA A 219 -9.57 7.96 -1.66
N TYR A 220 -9.57 6.65 -1.88
CA TYR A 220 -10.58 5.92 -2.64
C TYR A 220 -11.83 5.52 -1.83
N ILE A 221 -11.81 5.69 -0.50
CA ILE A 221 -12.96 5.35 0.36
C ILE A 221 -14.16 6.21 -0.02
N ARG A 222 -15.31 5.57 -0.28
CA ARG A 222 -16.56 6.22 -0.72
C ARG A 222 -17.58 6.38 0.39
N ASN A 223 -17.44 5.61 1.47
CA ASN A 223 -18.35 5.68 2.62
C ASN A 223 -17.70 6.50 3.75
N ALA A 224 -18.42 7.53 4.23
CA ALA A 224 -17.94 8.41 5.30
C ALA A 224 -17.79 7.70 6.67
N GLU A 225 -18.49 6.58 6.88
CA GLU A 225 -18.40 5.80 8.10
C GLU A 225 -17.10 4.96 8.19
N ILE A 226 -16.43 4.73 7.07
CA ILE A 226 -15.15 4.00 7.03
C ILE A 226 -14.00 4.95 7.37
N PRO A 227 -13.18 4.63 8.38
CA PRO A 227 -12.04 5.47 8.76
C PRO A 227 -11.04 5.61 7.60
N ARG A 228 -10.58 6.83 7.39
CA ARG A 228 -9.49 7.12 6.44
C ARG A 228 -8.13 7.23 7.14
N SER A 229 -8.13 7.26 8.46
CA SER A 229 -6.94 7.24 9.30
C SER A 229 -7.19 6.37 10.52
N ILE A 230 -6.18 5.63 10.94
CA ILE A 230 -6.25 4.87 12.19
C ILE A 230 -6.43 5.80 13.40
N TYR A 231 -6.02 7.06 13.28
CA TYR A 231 -6.15 8.05 14.38
C TYR A 231 -7.57 8.57 14.56
N GLU A 232 -8.53 8.19 13.72
CA GLU A 232 -9.96 8.34 14.01
C GLU A 232 -10.44 7.38 15.11
N ILE A 233 -9.58 6.42 15.49
CA ILE A 233 -9.86 5.44 16.53
C ILE A 233 -9.23 5.90 17.85
N PRO A 234 -10.02 6.04 18.93
CA PRO A 234 -9.51 6.43 20.24
C PRO A 234 -8.35 5.56 20.71
N GLY A 235 -7.27 6.20 21.18
CA GLY A 235 -6.09 5.51 21.70
C GLY A 235 -5.08 5.05 20.64
N ALA A 236 -5.37 5.18 19.35
CA ALA A 236 -4.47 4.74 18.29
C ALA A 236 -3.11 5.47 18.30
N LYS A 237 -3.06 6.74 18.69
CA LYS A 237 -1.80 7.52 18.80
C LYS A 237 -0.77 6.89 19.75
N ASN A 238 -1.20 6.07 20.70
CA ASN A 238 -0.29 5.42 21.64
C ASN A 238 0.36 4.14 21.07
N VAL A 239 -0.23 3.54 20.02
CA VAL A 239 0.14 2.20 19.56
C VAL A 239 0.29 2.06 18.04
N ALA A 240 0.07 3.12 17.28
CA ALA A 240 0.06 3.02 15.82
C ALA A 240 0.97 4.06 15.14
N VAL A 241 1.60 3.61 14.06
CA VAL A 241 2.30 4.42 13.05
C VAL A 241 1.52 4.31 11.75
N GLU A 242 1.27 5.43 11.06
CA GLU A 242 0.50 5.45 9.82
C GLU A 242 1.37 5.84 8.62
N PHE A 243 1.33 5.01 7.57
CA PHE A 243 2.02 5.27 6.31
C PHE A 243 1.04 5.77 5.25
N ARG A 244 1.41 6.83 4.54
CA ARG A 244 0.63 7.49 3.50
C ARG A 244 1.44 7.63 2.22
N SER A 245 0.75 7.61 1.08
CA SER A 245 1.40 7.70 -0.22
C SER A 245 0.61 8.58 -1.18
N TYR A 246 1.29 9.48 -1.89
CA TYR A 246 0.72 10.18 -3.03
C TYR A 246 0.76 9.35 -4.32
N SER A 247 1.45 8.20 -4.30
CA SER A 247 1.57 7.33 -5.48
C SER A 247 0.22 6.98 -6.09
N LYS A 248 -0.76 6.61 -5.23
CA LYS A 248 -2.10 6.22 -5.70
C LYS A 248 -3.09 7.37 -5.67
N THR A 249 -2.96 8.29 -4.72
CA THR A 249 -3.84 9.44 -4.58
C THR A 249 -3.71 10.42 -5.74
N ALA A 250 -2.48 10.74 -6.15
CA ALA A 250 -2.18 11.81 -7.10
C ALA A 250 -1.26 11.41 -8.27
N GLY A 251 -1.05 10.12 -8.50
CA GLY A 251 -0.23 9.65 -9.61
C GLY A 251 1.29 9.71 -9.39
N PHE A 252 1.76 9.81 -8.15
CA PHE A 252 3.17 10.03 -7.83
C PHE A 252 4.03 8.76 -7.86
N THR A 253 3.66 7.75 -8.63
CA THR A 253 4.47 6.53 -8.77
C THR A 253 5.86 6.81 -9.34
N GLY A 254 6.00 7.81 -10.21
CA GLY A 254 7.28 8.27 -10.77
C GLY A 254 7.88 9.49 -10.06
N VAL A 255 7.07 10.36 -9.43
CA VAL A 255 7.52 11.57 -8.71
C VAL A 255 8.15 11.23 -7.36
N ARG A 256 7.68 10.16 -6.70
CA ARG A 256 8.14 9.65 -5.41
C ARG A 256 7.93 10.63 -4.26
N CYS A 257 6.74 10.63 -3.68
CA CYS A 257 6.44 11.34 -2.44
C CYS A 257 5.35 10.61 -1.63
N GLY A 258 5.47 10.66 -0.32
CA GLY A 258 4.53 10.16 0.66
C GLY A 258 4.86 10.76 2.03
N TYR A 259 4.25 10.23 3.07
CA TYR A 259 4.59 10.63 4.43
C TYR A 259 4.23 9.55 5.44
N THR A 260 4.90 9.60 6.58
CA THR A 260 4.65 8.74 7.73
C THR A 260 4.29 9.59 8.93
N ILE A 261 3.24 9.21 9.65
CA ILE A 261 2.87 9.82 10.92
C ILE A 261 3.39 8.93 12.04
N VAL A 262 4.23 9.52 12.88
CA VAL A 262 4.74 8.87 14.09
C VAL A 262 4.38 9.75 15.29
N PRO A 263 3.28 9.47 15.99
CA PRO A 263 2.86 10.25 17.14
C PRO A 263 3.92 10.31 18.24
N LYS A 264 3.96 11.38 19.00
CA LYS A 264 4.87 11.52 20.15
C LYS A 264 4.54 10.56 21.29
N GLU A 265 3.28 10.16 21.37
CA GLU A 265 2.76 9.23 22.37
C GLU A 265 3.21 7.79 22.14
N VAL A 266 3.50 7.41 20.89
CA VAL A 266 3.91 6.02 20.59
C VAL A 266 5.30 5.73 21.14
N SER A 267 5.41 4.67 21.91
CA SER A 267 6.68 4.27 22.54
C SER A 267 6.85 2.75 22.53
N VAL A 268 8.09 2.32 22.52
CA VAL A 268 8.51 0.93 22.68
C VAL A 268 9.35 0.79 23.93
N VAL A 269 9.67 -0.43 24.34
CA VAL A 269 10.54 -0.69 25.49
C VAL A 269 11.93 -1.16 25.03
N ASP A 270 12.97 -0.73 25.73
CA ASP A 270 14.29 -1.30 25.60
C ASP A 270 14.39 -2.63 26.38
N ARG A 271 15.55 -3.29 26.34
CA ARG A 271 15.78 -4.57 27.03
C ARG A 271 15.64 -4.48 28.56
N ASP A 272 15.77 -3.29 29.13
CA ASP A 272 15.66 -3.04 30.57
C ASP A 272 14.23 -2.61 30.97
N GLY A 273 13.27 -2.62 30.01
CA GLY A 273 11.89 -2.27 30.22
C GLY A 273 11.61 -0.76 30.24
N LYS A 274 12.59 0.08 29.92
CA LYS A 274 12.41 1.53 29.86
C LYS A 274 11.70 1.93 28.57
N ARG A 275 10.69 2.80 28.67
CA ARG A 275 10.00 3.34 27.48
C ARG A 275 10.88 4.29 26.72
N VAL A 276 10.89 4.12 25.40
CA VAL A 276 11.66 4.92 24.42
C VAL A 276 10.68 5.45 23.36
N SER A 277 10.75 6.73 23.06
CA SER A 277 9.91 7.35 22.02
C SER A 277 10.25 6.82 20.64
N LEU A 278 9.26 6.25 19.97
CA LEU A 278 9.40 5.76 18.60
C LEU A 278 9.58 6.91 17.60
N ASN A 279 8.93 8.07 17.87
CA ASN A 279 9.13 9.29 17.09
C ASN A 279 10.60 9.75 17.11
N ALA A 280 11.22 9.79 18.30
CA ALA A 280 12.61 10.21 18.44
C ALA A 280 13.59 9.23 17.76
N LEU A 281 13.33 7.92 17.85
CA LEU A 281 14.12 6.91 17.15
C LEU A 281 14.01 7.05 15.63
N TRP A 282 12.80 7.26 15.12
CA TRP A 282 12.57 7.45 13.69
C TRP A 282 13.23 8.72 13.17
N ASP A 283 13.08 9.83 13.89
CA ASP A 283 13.77 11.08 13.58
C ASP A 283 15.29 10.88 13.49
N ARG A 284 15.88 10.23 14.49
CA ARG A 284 17.32 9.94 14.49
C ARG A 284 17.75 9.06 13.31
N ARG A 285 16.93 8.08 12.95
CA ARG A 285 17.16 7.22 11.78
C ARG A 285 17.12 8.04 10.49
N GLN A 286 16.10 8.89 10.32
CA GLN A 286 15.94 9.73 9.13
C GLN A 286 17.09 10.71 8.97
N CYS A 287 17.52 11.37 10.04
CA CYS A 287 18.72 12.24 10.02
C CYS A 287 20.01 11.49 9.66
N THR A 288 20.07 10.17 9.83
CA THR A 288 21.29 9.40 9.57
C THR A 288 21.32 8.77 8.18
N LYS A 289 20.15 8.32 7.68
CA LYS A 289 20.05 7.48 6.48
C LYS A 289 19.24 8.12 5.34
N PHE A 290 18.63 9.28 5.57
CA PHE A 290 17.75 9.91 4.61
C PHE A 290 17.81 11.43 4.73
N ASN A 291 18.21 12.13 3.69
CA ASN A 291 18.32 13.60 3.65
C ASN A 291 17.01 14.30 3.22
N GLY A 292 15.87 13.63 3.38
CA GLY A 292 14.58 14.16 2.98
C GLY A 292 14.26 13.95 1.49
N THR A 293 12.98 14.03 1.18
CA THR A 293 12.47 14.00 -0.19
C THR A 293 12.81 15.30 -0.91
N SER A 294 13.00 15.23 -2.22
CA SER A 294 13.29 16.37 -3.09
C SER A 294 12.34 17.54 -2.85
N TYR A 295 12.86 18.77 -2.81
CA TYR A 295 12.08 20.00 -2.76
C TYR A 295 11.00 20.05 -3.86
N ILE A 296 11.37 19.71 -5.09
CA ILE A 296 10.48 19.71 -6.26
C ILE A 296 9.30 18.76 -6.04
N SER A 297 9.56 17.54 -5.55
CA SER A 297 8.50 16.56 -5.24
C SER A 297 7.58 17.03 -4.11
N GLN A 298 8.13 17.74 -3.12
CA GLN A 298 7.33 18.28 -2.02
C GLN A 298 6.45 19.45 -2.47
N CYS A 299 6.93 20.32 -3.37
CA CYS A 299 6.11 21.37 -3.99
C CYS A 299 4.95 20.78 -4.80
N ALA A 300 5.24 19.73 -5.57
CA ALA A 300 4.22 18.98 -6.32
C ALA A 300 3.17 18.37 -5.37
N ALA A 301 3.60 17.78 -4.24
CA ALA A 301 2.69 17.22 -3.25
C ALA A 301 1.84 18.30 -2.57
N ALA A 302 2.40 19.46 -2.25
CA ALA A 302 1.65 20.58 -1.68
C ALA A 302 0.56 21.10 -2.63
N ALA A 303 0.78 21.03 -3.93
CA ALA A 303 -0.18 21.51 -4.95
C ALA A 303 -1.50 20.71 -4.94
N ILE A 304 -1.50 19.44 -4.50
CA ILE A 304 -2.74 18.65 -4.43
C ILE A 304 -3.72 19.18 -3.38
N TYR A 305 -3.23 19.93 -2.40
CA TYR A 305 -4.03 20.51 -1.31
C TYR A 305 -4.62 21.88 -1.67
N THR A 306 -4.25 22.47 -2.80
CA THR A 306 -4.93 23.65 -3.34
C THR A 306 -6.34 23.30 -3.78
N GLU A 307 -7.23 24.28 -3.93
CA GLU A 307 -8.59 24.06 -4.41
C GLU A 307 -8.61 23.38 -5.79
N ALA A 308 -7.81 23.88 -6.74
CA ALA A 308 -7.66 23.26 -8.06
C ALA A 308 -7.09 21.84 -7.98
N GLY A 309 -6.05 21.63 -7.16
CA GLY A 309 -5.43 20.33 -6.97
C GLY A 309 -6.39 19.29 -6.40
N LYS A 310 -7.14 19.62 -5.35
CA LYS A 310 -8.17 18.75 -4.77
C LYS A 310 -9.20 18.30 -5.80
N LYS A 311 -9.73 19.25 -6.59
CA LYS A 311 -10.71 18.96 -7.64
C LYS A 311 -10.14 18.00 -8.69
N GLN A 312 -8.95 18.30 -9.22
CA GLN A 312 -8.31 17.48 -10.26
C GLN A 312 -7.90 16.10 -9.78
N VAL A 313 -7.43 15.98 -8.54
CA VAL A 313 -7.14 14.68 -7.90
C VAL A 313 -8.43 13.87 -7.73
N GLN A 314 -9.51 14.52 -7.29
CA GLN A 314 -10.81 13.85 -7.13
C GLN A 314 -11.34 13.32 -8.47
N GLU A 315 -11.22 14.10 -9.56
CA GLU A 315 -11.59 13.66 -10.92
C GLU A 315 -10.81 12.40 -11.36
N THR A 316 -9.53 12.32 -11.00
CA THR A 316 -8.70 11.13 -11.28
C THR A 316 -9.13 9.92 -10.44
N ILE A 317 -9.43 10.13 -9.17
CA ILE A 317 -9.93 9.09 -8.26
C ILE A 317 -11.27 8.56 -8.77
N ASP A 318 -12.18 9.45 -9.17
CA ASP A 318 -13.50 9.10 -9.71
C ASP A 318 -13.37 8.28 -10.98
N TYR A 319 -12.47 8.66 -11.87
CA TYR A 319 -12.19 7.92 -13.11
C TYR A 319 -11.82 6.45 -12.83
N TYR A 320 -10.91 6.19 -11.87
CA TYR A 320 -10.52 4.82 -11.54
C TYR A 320 -11.63 4.05 -10.82
N MET A 321 -12.40 4.71 -9.96
CA MET A 321 -13.50 4.05 -9.27
C MET A 321 -14.68 3.74 -10.18
N GLU A 322 -14.92 4.55 -11.23
CA GLU A 322 -15.88 4.20 -12.28
C GLU A 322 -15.41 2.97 -13.09
N ASN A 323 -14.10 2.88 -13.41
CA ASN A 323 -13.56 1.67 -14.02
C ASN A 323 -13.80 0.44 -13.12
N ALA A 324 -13.49 0.55 -11.82
CA ALA A 324 -13.71 -0.53 -10.86
C ALA A 324 -15.18 -0.96 -10.80
N THR A 325 -16.10 -0.01 -10.77
CA THR A 325 -17.55 -0.28 -10.76
C THR A 325 -17.98 -1.05 -12.00
N ARG A 326 -17.56 -0.60 -13.21
CA ARG A 326 -17.89 -1.27 -14.49
C ARG A 326 -17.31 -2.68 -14.55
N MET A 327 -16.04 -2.83 -14.21
CA MET A 327 -15.38 -4.15 -14.20
C MET A 327 -16.08 -5.11 -13.23
N ARG A 328 -16.37 -4.63 -12.01
CA ARG A 328 -17.07 -5.43 -10.98
C ARG A 328 -18.44 -5.91 -11.48
N GLN A 329 -19.25 -5.01 -12.03
CA GLN A 329 -20.57 -5.35 -12.56
C GLN A 329 -20.50 -6.38 -13.69
N THR A 330 -19.56 -6.22 -14.63
CA THR A 330 -19.38 -7.18 -15.73
C THR A 330 -18.99 -8.55 -15.19
N LEU A 331 -17.97 -8.63 -14.32
CA LEU A 331 -17.52 -9.90 -13.76
C LEU A 331 -18.65 -10.61 -12.96
N GLN A 332 -19.43 -9.86 -12.19
CA GLN A 332 -20.59 -10.42 -11.48
C GLN A 332 -21.66 -10.93 -12.44
N THR A 333 -21.94 -10.21 -13.54
CA THR A 333 -22.87 -10.67 -14.59
C THR A 333 -22.40 -11.95 -15.28
N LEU A 334 -21.08 -12.14 -15.38
CA LEU A 334 -20.45 -13.36 -15.90
C LEU A 334 -20.43 -14.52 -14.88
N GLY A 335 -20.96 -14.31 -13.67
CA GLY A 335 -21.08 -15.32 -12.62
C GLY A 335 -19.87 -15.43 -11.69
N TYR A 336 -18.89 -14.53 -11.80
CA TYR A 336 -17.75 -14.51 -10.87
C TYR A 336 -18.13 -13.91 -9.51
N THR A 337 -17.60 -14.49 -8.45
CA THR A 337 -17.62 -13.87 -7.11
C THR A 337 -16.51 -12.83 -7.01
N VAL A 338 -16.89 -11.58 -6.76
CA VAL A 338 -15.98 -10.42 -6.78
C VAL A 338 -16.09 -9.65 -5.47
N PHE A 339 -14.93 -9.38 -4.85
CA PHE A 339 -14.78 -8.51 -3.67
C PHE A 339 -13.97 -7.26 -4.05
N GLY A 340 -14.05 -6.22 -3.22
CA GLY A 340 -13.39 -4.94 -3.51
C GLY A 340 -14.04 -4.16 -4.66
N GLY A 341 -13.31 -3.17 -5.20
CA GLY A 341 -13.82 -2.29 -6.26
C GLY A 341 -14.80 -1.21 -5.78
N GLU A 342 -15.04 -1.10 -4.47
CA GLU A 342 -15.95 -0.10 -3.84
C GLU A 342 -15.19 1.00 -3.11
N HIS A 343 -14.11 0.64 -2.43
CA HIS A 343 -13.29 1.54 -1.60
C HIS A 343 -11.81 1.53 -1.99
N ALA A 344 -11.48 0.81 -3.04
CA ALA A 344 -10.17 0.77 -3.67
C ALA A 344 -10.30 0.28 -5.11
N PRO A 345 -9.41 0.65 -6.04
CA PRO A 345 -9.47 0.20 -7.43
C PRO A 345 -8.88 -1.22 -7.62
N TYR A 346 -9.06 -2.09 -6.64
CA TYR A 346 -8.72 -3.51 -6.69
C TYR A 346 -9.98 -4.37 -6.65
N LEU A 347 -10.02 -5.34 -7.57
CA LEU A 347 -11.04 -6.36 -7.63
C LEU A 347 -10.38 -7.70 -7.31
N TRP A 348 -10.85 -8.33 -6.26
CA TRP A 348 -10.44 -9.65 -5.81
C TRP A 348 -11.47 -10.66 -6.30
N VAL A 349 -11.07 -11.47 -7.27
CA VAL A 349 -11.98 -12.33 -8.03
C VAL A 349 -11.69 -13.78 -7.70
N LYS A 350 -12.70 -14.52 -7.22
CA LYS A 350 -12.59 -15.96 -6.98
C LYS A 350 -12.45 -16.67 -8.32
N THR A 351 -11.47 -17.57 -8.45
CA THR A 351 -11.35 -18.43 -9.63
C THR A 351 -12.47 -19.46 -9.65
N PRO A 352 -12.83 -20.01 -10.83
CA PRO A 352 -13.77 -21.12 -10.88
C PRO A 352 -13.29 -22.32 -10.05
N ASP A 353 -14.25 -23.09 -9.50
CA ASP A 353 -13.94 -24.18 -8.58
C ASP A 353 -12.96 -25.19 -9.19
N GLY A 354 -11.95 -25.56 -8.41
CA GLY A 354 -10.89 -26.49 -8.81
C GLY A 354 -9.77 -25.88 -9.68
N ILE A 355 -9.79 -24.56 -9.92
CA ILE A 355 -8.76 -23.88 -10.71
C ILE A 355 -7.91 -23.01 -9.77
N ASP A 356 -6.61 -23.33 -9.66
CA ASP A 356 -5.65 -22.55 -8.90
C ASP A 356 -5.34 -21.19 -9.55
N SER A 357 -4.76 -20.28 -8.76
CA SER A 357 -4.48 -18.88 -9.15
C SER A 357 -3.57 -18.78 -10.39
N TRP A 358 -2.53 -19.62 -10.49
CA TRP A 358 -1.60 -19.59 -11.62
C TRP A 358 -2.21 -20.22 -12.88
N THR A 359 -2.93 -21.32 -12.74
CA THR A 359 -3.65 -21.94 -13.85
C THR A 359 -4.68 -20.96 -14.44
N PHE A 360 -5.40 -20.22 -13.59
CA PHE A 360 -6.36 -19.23 -14.09
C PHE A 360 -5.65 -18.04 -14.77
N PHE A 361 -4.52 -17.57 -14.23
CA PHE A 361 -3.67 -16.56 -14.86
C PHE A 361 -3.24 -16.97 -16.27
N HIS A 362 -2.73 -18.19 -16.44
CA HIS A 362 -2.30 -18.70 -17.74
C HIS A 362 -3.46 -18.81 -18.74
N ARG A 363 -4.61 -19.32 -18.29
CA ARG A 363 -5.82 -19.40 -19.13
C ARG A 363 -6.30 -18.03 -19.61
N LEU A 364 -6.26 -17.01 -18.74
CA LEU A 364 -6.61 -15.63 -19.12
C LEU A 364 -5.60 -15.02 -20.09
N LEU A 365 -4.31 -15.24 -19.87
CA LEU A 365 -3.28 -14.73 -20.74
C LEU A 365 -3.38 -15.35 -22.12
N GLU A 366 -3.52 -16.68 -22.23
CA GLU A 366 -3.59 -17.42 -23.48
C GLU A 366 -4.92 -17.22 -24.20
N GLY A 367 -6.03 -17.28 -23.49
CA GLY A 367 -7.37 -17.25 -24.09
C GLY A 367 -7.93 -15.86 -24.36
N ALA A 368 -7.56 -14.87 -23.58
CA ALA A 368 -8.09 -13.50 -23.68
C ALA A 368 -7.02 -12.42 -23.85
N ALA A 369 -5.73 -12.76 -23.80
CA ALA A 369 -4.60 -11.83 -23.74
C ALA A 369 -4.75 -10.78 -22.62
N LEU A 370 -5.24 -11.22 -21.44
CA LEU A 370 -5.41 -10.41 -20.25
C LEU A 370 -4.42 -10.84 -19.17
N VAL A 371 -3.86 -9.84 -18.49
CA VAL A 371 -2.95 -10.06 -17.36
C VAL A 371 -3.65 -9.67 -16.06
N CYS A 372 -3.75 -10.62 -15.13
CA CYS A 372 -4.12 -10.39 -13.73
C CYS A 372 -2.89 -10.63 -12.82
N THR A 373 -3.07 -10.56 -11.51
CA THR A 373 -2.06 -11.04 -10.56
C THR A 373 -2.60 -12.28 -9.84
N PRO A 374 -1.89 -13.42 -9.88
CA PRO A 374 -2.29 -14.62 -9.13
C PRO A 374 -2.37 -14.34 -7.64
N GLY A 375 -3.48 -14.75 -7.01
CA GLY A 375 -3.75 -14.41 -5.63
C GLY A 375 -2.80 -15.07 -4.63
N VAL A 376 -2.36 -16.28 -4.91
CA VAL A 376 -1.38 -17.01 -4.07
C VAL A 376 -0.08 -16.23 -3.85
N GLY A 377 0.27 -15.33 -4.75
CA GLY A 377 1.45 -14.47 -4.59
C GLY A 377 1.32 -13.39 -3.50
N PHE A 378 0.12 -13.22 -2.94
CA PHE A 378 -0.13 -12.33 -1.80
C PHE A 378 -0.24 -13.10 -0.47
N GLY A 379 -0.04 -14.40 -0.49
CA GLY A 379 -0.13 -15.26 0.67
C GLY A 379 -1.00 -16.50 0.43
N PRO A 380 -0.90 -17.49 1.31
CA PRO A 380 -1.61 -18.76 1.14
C PRO A 380 -3.13 -18.65 1.02
N SER A 381 -3.77 -17.73 1.76
CA SER A 381 -5.21 -17.48 1.66
C SER A 381 -5.63 -16.78 0.35
N GLY A 382 -4.65 -16.39 -0.46
CA GLY A 382 -4.89 -15.88 -1.82
C GLY A 382 -5.06 -16.97 -2.88
N GLU A 383 -4.79 -18.24 -2.54
CA GLU A 383 -5.02 -19.34 -3.47
C GLU A 383 -6.51 -19.47 -3.83
N GLY A 384 -6.79 -19.74 -5.12
CA GLY A 384 -8.16 -19.74 -5.64
C GLY A 384 -8.73 -18.35 -5.93
N TYR A 385 -7.86 -17.33 -5.98
CA TYR A 385 -8.22 -15.95 -6.34
C TYR A 385 -7.23 -15.36 -7.33
N ILE A 386 -7.68 -14.31 -8.02
CA ILE A 386 -6.83 -13.39 -8.77
C ILE A 386 -7.16 -11.95 -8.38
N ARG A 387 -6.19 -11.04 -8.55
CA ARG A 387 -6.42 -9.61 -8.44
C ARG A 387 -6.45 -8.97 -9.83
N PHE A 388 -7.52 -8.23 -10.14
CA PHE A 388 -7.53 -7.21 -11.15
C PHE A 388 -7.35 -5.83 -10.54
N THR A 389 -6.79 -4.89 -11.31
CA THR A 389 -6.71 -3.48 -10.97
C THR A 389 -7.50 -2.65 -11.97
N ALA A 390 -8.19 -1.63 -11.49
CA ALA A 390 -8.92 -0.66 -12.28
C ALA A 390 -8.12 0.62 -12.56
N PHE A 391 -6.81 0.61 -12.32
CA PHE A 391 -5.90 1.70 -12.64
C PHE A 391 -5.59 1.84 -14.14
N GLY A 392 -6.07 0.93 -14.98
CA GLY A 392 -5.92 0.99 -16.43
C GLY A 392 -6.67 2.17 -17.07
N ASP A 393 -6.34 2.45 -18.33
CA ASP A 393 -7.16 3.34 -19.13
C ASP A 393 -8.57 2.77 -19.31
N ARG A 394 -9.56 3.66 -19.43
CA ARG A 394 -10.97 3.24 -19.47
C ARG A 394 -11.26 2.32 -20.64
N GLU A 395 -10.72 2.63 -21.81
CA GLU A 395 -10.87 1.80 -23.00
C GLU A 395 -10.27 0.41 -22.81
N ASP A 396 -9.10 0.31 -22.16
CA ASP A 396 -8.49 -0.96 -21.81
C ASP A 396 -9.32 -1.77 -20.81
N CYS A 397 -9.90 -1.09 -19.82
CA CYS A 397 -10.78 -1.73 -18.85
C CYS A 397 -12.08 -2.25 -19.53
N ILE A 398 -12.66 -1.48 -20.46
CA ILE A 398 -13.85 -1.88 -21.21
C ILE A 398 -13.51 -3.06 -22.14
N GLU A 399 -12.47 -2.93 -22.95
CA GLU A 399 -12.04 -4.00 -23.86
C GLU A 399 -11.70 -5.29 -23.11
N ALA A 400 -11.05 -5.18 -21.95
CA ALA A 400 -10.76 -6.35 -21.12
C ALA A 400 -12.03 -7.08 -20.68
N MET A 401 -13.06 -6.33 -20.30
CA MET A 401 -14.36 -6.93 -19.88
C MET A 401 -15.13 -7.52 -21.08
N GLU A 402 -15.02 -6.94 -22.25
CA GLU A 402 -15.55 -7.51 -23.51
C GLU A 402 -14.86 -8.84 -23.84
N ARG A 403 -13.52 -8.89 -23.75
CA ARG A 403 -12.73 -10.12 -23.96
C ARG A 403 -13.09 -11.19 -22.93
N MET A 404 -13.27 -10.82 -21.65
CA MET A 404 -13.77 -11.73 -20.62
C MET A 404 -15.13 -12.31 -21.00
N THR A 405 -16.05 -11.48 -21.50
CA THR A 405 -17.39 -11.89 -21.91
C THR A 405 -17.36 -12.89 -23.08
N VAL A 406 -16.46 -12.72 -24.02
CA VAL A 406 -16.28 -13.66 -25.15
C VAL A 406 -15.62 -14.95 -24.70
N TRP A 407 -14.62 -14.85 -23.85
CA TRP A 407 -13.82 -15.99 -23.39
C TRP A 407 -14.58 -16.94 -22.46
N THR A 408 -15.52 -16.43 -21.66
CA THR A 408 -16.33 -17.22 -20.72
C THR A 408 -17.57 -17.90 -21.36
N LYS A 409 -17.88 -17.57 -22.62
CA LYS A 409 -18.93 -18.27 -23.42
C LYS A 409 -18.39 -19.54 -24.05
#